data_459c0c94ddaed291555ad16b7351e9c3
#
_entry.id   459c0c94ddaed291555ad16b7351e9c3
#
_cell.length_a   1.000
_cell.length_b   1.000
_cell.length_c   1.000
_cell.angle_alpha   90.00
_cell.angle_beta   90.00
_cell.angle_gamma   90.00
#
_symmetry.space_group_name_H-M   'P 1'
#
loop_
_entity.id
_entity.type
_entity.pdbx_description
1 polymer ?
#
loop_
_entity_poly.entity_id
_entity_poly.type
_entity_poly.pdbx_seq_one_letter_code
_entity_poly.pdbx_strand_id
1 'polypeptide(L)'
;MTTFNILVVNPKDHETQIAVYENHKLCYMIGRKHTGEELSRFDTIYDQVGFRKEIVISDLKNNDFDLSGVQIVISRGGLIRPVESGVYEVNEQLKGDLCNSPVGDDIINIGGLLADAIVADIPGAKALIADPSVVDELEEVARITGSPEIRRKSIFHALNQKAVAKLYAETHKKKYEELNLIVAHMGNGATVGAHRKGRVIDVNQGYLGDGPFSMVRSGSLPLGDIVELCFGGTKTKEDMYCLITHAGGLSAHLGTTRLSEIEDRINKGDTHAKLIVEAMGYQVAKSIGEMYAVLKGDVDAILITGELAHSDFLVHNIISYVEKLAPTFSYPGDNEIKAMATNALRVIKGEMMVKEYTW
;
A
#
# COMPACT_ATOMS: atom_id res chain seq x y z
N MET A 1 7.48 9.77 -32.53
CA MET A 1 6.59 9.15 -31.53
C MET A 1 6.15 10.27 -30.61
N THR A 2 4.89 10.31 -30.24
CA THR A 2 4.40 11.32 -29.29
C THR A 2 5.00 11.01 -27.90
N THR A 3 5.62 12.00 -27.28
CA THR A 3 6.15 11.88 -25.90
C THR A 3 5.04 12.21 -24.93
N PHE A 4 4.85 11.36 -23.94
CA PHE A 4 3.88 11.54 -22.88
C PHE A 4 4.63 11.73 -21.54
N ASN A 5 4.40 12.88 -20.91
CA ASN A 5 5.04 13.24 -19.66
C ASN A 5 4.06 13.02 -18.49
N ILE A 6 4.51 12.23 -17.53
CA ILE A 6 3.75 11.83 -16.35
C ILE A 6 4.54 12.23 -15.11
N LEU A 7 3.90 12.96 -14.21
CA LEU A 7 4.42 13.25 -12.89
C LEU A 7 3.75 12.31 -11.87
N VAL A 8 4.55 11.58 -11.13
CA VAL A 8 4.11 10.75 -10.00
C VAL A 8 4.50 11.45 -8.71
N VAL A 9 3.53 11.63 -7.81
CA VAL A 9 3.76 12.15 -6.46
C VAL A 9 3.22 11.17 -5.43
N ASN A 10 4.06 10.78 -4.48
CA ASN A 10 3.71 9.79 -3.46
C ASN A 10 4.09 10.31 -2.07
N PRO A 11 3.17 10.97 -1.36
CA PRO A 11 3.42 11.42 0.01
C PRO A 11 3.49 10.21 0.96
N LYS A 12 4.53 10.25 1.82
CA LYS A 12 4.72 9.36 2.97
C LYS A 12 4.86 10.22 4.23
N ASP A 13 4.81 9.64 5.41
CA ASP A 13 4.85 10.39 6.68
C ASP A 13 5.95 11.47 6.69
N HIS A 14 7.20 11.06 6.51
CA HIS A 14 8.37 11.93 6.55
C HIS A 14 9.06 12.13 5.20
N GLU A 15 8.37 11.86 4.10
CA GLU A 15 8.95 11.97 2.76
C GLU A 15 7.87 12.29 1.72
N THR A 16 8.26 12.99 0.66
CA THR A 16 7.47 13.06 -0.58
C THR A 16 8.32 12.49 -1.71
N GLN A 17 7.90 11.38 -2.28
CA GLN A 17 8.54 10.80 -3.46
C GLN A 17 7.99 11.48 -4.72
N ILE A 18 8.90 11.86 -5.62
CA ILE A 18 8.62 12.57 -6.86
C ILE A 18 9.28 11.78 -7.98
N ALA A 19 8.53 11.46 -9.03
CA ALA A 19 9.12 10.82 -10.20
C ALA A 19 8.52 11.39 -11.49
N VAL A 20 9.38 11.61 -12.50
CA VAL A 20 8.99 12.05 -13.82
C VAL A 20 9.26 10.94 -14.83
N TYR A 21 8.25 10.60 -15.60
CA TYR A 21 8.34 9.62 -16.67
C TYR A 21 8.06 10.24 -18.03
N GLU A 22 8.88 9.87 -19.00
CA GLU A 22 8.61 10.03 -20.42
C GLU A 22 8.20 8.67 -20.99
N ASN A 23 6.94 8.49 -21.28
CA ASN A 23 6.37 7.18 -21.63
C ASN A 23 6.68 6.13 -20.54
N HIS A 24 7.46 5.11 -20.86
CA HIS A 24 7.90 4.06 -19.91
C HIS A 24 9.24 4.37 -19.24
N LYS A 25 9.94 5.42 -19.68
CA LYS A 25 11.27 5.76 -19.20
C LYS A 25 11.19 6.63 -17.96
N LEU A 26 11.77 6.17 -16.87
CA LEU A 26 12.00 7.00 -15.70
C LEU A 26 13.11 8.03 -16.02
N CYS A 27 12.77 9.32 -16.02
CA CYS A 27 13.71 10.40 -16.27
C CYS A 27 14.27 11.01 -14.99
N TYR A 28 13.46 11.05 -13.94
CA TYR A 28 13.85 11.61 -12.65
C TYR A 28 13.12 10.91 -11.51
N MET A 29 13.80 10.70 -10.40
CA MET A 29 13.18 10.22 -9.16
C MET A 29 13.97 10.71 -7.95
N ILE A 30 13.26 11.23 -6.97
CA ILE A 30 13.82 11.64 -5.68
C ILE A 30 12.81 11.43 -4.57
N GLY A 31 13.31 11.15 -3.36
CA GLY A 31 12.55 11.21 -2.10
C GLY A 31 12.98 12.44 -1.30
N ARG A 32 12.10 13.43 -1.16
CA ARG A 32 12.31 14.62 -0.33
C ARG A 32 11.88 14.34 1.09
N LYS A 33 12.85 14.22 1.98
CA LYS A 33 12.63 14.01 3.41
C LYS A 33 12.13 15.30 4.07
N HIS A 34 11.23 15.15 5.00
CA HIS A 34 10.68 16.20 5.85
C HIS A 34 11.09 15.94 7.29
N THR A 35 11.60 16.97 7.95
CA THR A 35 11.97 16.88 9.37
C THR A 35 10.73 16.96 10.26
N GLY A 36 10.82 16.42 11.48
CA GLY A 36 9.74 16.55 12.46
C GLY A 36 9.41 18.02 12.78
N GLU A 37 10.41 18.92 12.77
CA GLU A 37 10.22 20.35 12.98
C GLU A 37 9.41 21.00 11.84
N GLU A 38 9.66 20.62 10.58
CA GLU A 38 8.89 21.12 9.44
C GLU A 38 7.44 20.67 9.52
N LEU A 39 7.20 19.41 9.86
CA LEU A 39 5.86 18.82 9.91
C LEU A 39 5.05 19.28 11.15
N SER A 40 5.71 19.58 12.27
CA SER A 40 5.04 20.05 13.49
C SER A 40 4.41 21.45 13.38
N ARG A 41 4.63 22.15 12.26
CA ARG A 41 4.00 23.45 11.96
C ARG A 41 2.55 23.33 11.49
N PHE A 42 2.11 22.10 11.22
CA PHE A 42 0.78 21.82 10.65
C PHE A 42 -0.08 21.11 11.69
N ASP A 43 -1.29 21.61 11.88
CA ASP A 43 -2.25 21.02 12.82
C ASP A 43 -2.80 19.70 12.32
N THR A 44 -2.95 19.57 10.99
CA THR A 44 -3.44 18.37 10.32
C THR A 44 -2.53 17.93 9.17
N ILE A 45 -2.68 16.68 8.73
CA ILE A 45 -1.97 16.20 7.53
C ILE A 45 -2.40 16.97 6.28
N TYR A 46 -3.63 17.47 6.24
CA TYR A 46 -4.21 18.18 5.09
C TYR A 46 -3.56 19.56 4.87
N ASP A 47 -3.13 20.21 5.94
CA ASP A 47 -2.43 21.50 5.89
C ASP A 47 -1.06 21.39 5.23
N GLN A 48 -0.52 20.17 5.10
CA GLN A 48 0.76 19.90 4.46
C GLN A 48 0.70 19.94 2.92
N VAL A 49 -0.51 19.95 2.30
CA VAL A 49 -0.65 19.87 0.83
C VAL A 49 0.07 21.00 0.14
N GLY A 50 -0.12 22.26 0.58
CA GLY A 50 0.55 23.43 0.02
C GLY A 50 2.07 23.36 0.15
N PHE A 51 2.56 23.04 1.35
CA PHE A 51 3.98 22.86 1.63
C PHE A 51 4.64 21.79 0.73
N ARG A 52 4.00 20.63 0.61
CA ARG A 52 4.52 19.53 -0.23
C ARG A 52 4.46 19.87 -1.73
N LYS A 53 3.41 20.59 -2.16
CA LYS A 53 3.33 21.14 -3.53
C LYS A 53 4.51 22.04 -3.86
N GLU A 54 4.80 23.02 -2.99
CA GLU A 54 5.92 23.93 -3.19
C GLU A 54 7.25 23.21 -3.32
N ILE A 55 7.49 22.18 -2.50
CA ILE A 55 8.68 21.34 -2.58
C ILE A 55 8.74 20.62 -3.92
N VAL A 56 7.66 19.99 -4.37
CA VAL A 56 7.62 19.28 -5.66
C VAL A 56 7.92 20.23 -6.80
N ILE A 57 7.25 21.38 -6.86
CA ILE A 57 7.43 22.38 -7.94
C ILE A 57 8.84 22.96 -7.93
N SER A 58 9.35 23.33 -6.75
CA SER A 58 10.72 23.86 -6.61
C SER A 58 11.76 22.83 -7.04
N ASP A 59 11.58 21.58 -6.64
CA ASP A 59 12.53 20.51 -6.97
C ASP A 59 12.57 20.25 -8.49
N LEU A 60 11.42 20.19 -9.14
CA LEU A 60 11.34 19.99 -10.58
C LEU A 60 11.95 21.17 -11.35
N LYS A 61 11.68 22.41 -10.93
CA LYS A 61 12.29 23.61 -11.52
C LYS A 61 13.81 23.65 -11.36
N ASN A 62 14.32 23.27 -10.19
CA ASN A 62 15.77 23.23 -9.92
C ASN A 62 16.49 22.15 -10.72
N ASN A 63 15.77 21.19 -11.29
CA ASN A 63 16.30 20.12 -12.14
C ASN A 63 15.88 20.30 -13.61
N ASP A 64 15.52 21.51 -14.01
CA ASP A 64 15.20 21.92 -15.39
C ASP A 64 14.04 21.12 -16.04
N PHE A 65 13.08 20.62 -15.25
CA PHE A 65 11.89 19.98 -15.79
C PHE A 65 10.83 21.01 -16.18
N ASP A 66 10.40 20.94 -17.43
CA ASP A 66 9.27 21.72 -17.93
C ASP A 66 7.93 21.06 -17.55
N LEU A 67 7.24 21.71 -16.62
CA LEU A 67 5.94 21.25 -16.14
C LEU A 67 4.82 21.47 -17.16
N SER A 68 4.97 22.39 -18.13
CA SER A 68 3.93 22.69 -19.12
C SER A 68 3.63 21.50 -20.04
N GLY A 69 4.57 20.57 -20.17
CA GLY A 69 4.41 19.33 -20.95
C GLY A 69 3.78 18.16 -20.19
N VAL A 70 3.51 18.30 -18.89
CA VAL A 70 2.93 17.23 -18.06
C VAL A 70 1.45 17.05 -18.40
N GLN A 71 1.04 15.84 -18.73
CA GLN A 71 -0.34 15.52 -19.10
C GLN A 71 -1.13 14.92 -17.94
N ILE A 72 -0.46 14.18 -17.08
CA ILE A 72 -1.06 13.54 -15.90
C ILE A 72 -0.15 13.73 -14.69
N VAL A 73 -0.74 14.18 -13.59
CA VAL A 73 -0.17 14.03 -12.24
C VAL A 73 -0.92 12.92 -11.54
N ILE A 74 -0.23 11.87 -11.13
CA ILE A 74 -0.85 10.70 -10.52
C ILE A 74 -0.26 10.43 -9.13
N SER A 75 -1.16 10.07 -8.21
CA SER A 75 -0.80 9.63 -6.87
C SER A 75 -1.53 8.33 -6.52
N ARG A 76 -1.12 7.70 -5.40
CA ARG A 76 -1.93 6.63 -4.85
C ARG A 76 -3.21 7.21 -4.21
N GLY A 77 -4.27 6.41 -4.20
CA GLY A 77 -5.51 6.82 -3.54
C GLY A 77 -5.45 6.68 -2.03
N GLY A 78 -6.26 7.48 -1.34
CA GLY A 78 -6.40 7.47 0.10
C GLY A 78 -7.47 6.50 0.61
N LEU A 79 -7.84 6.68 1.89
CA LEU A 79 -8.86 5.91 2.61
C LEU A 79 -10.26 6.50 2.35
N ILE A 80 -10.69 6.48 1.09
CA ILE A 80 -12.01 6.91 0.63
C ILE A 80 -13.06 5.79 0.85
N ARG A 81 -14.28 5.97 0.36
CA ARG A 81 -15.28 4.88 0.32
C ARG A 81 -14.80 3.75 -0.59
N PRO A 82 -15.25 2.50 -0.36
CA PRO A 82 -14.87 1.35 -1.17
C PRO A 82 -15.15 1.57 -2.67
N VAL A 83 -14.20 1.21 -3.51
CA VAL A 83 -14.28 1.34 -4.96
C VAL A 83 -13.78 0.09 -5.67
N GLU A 84 -14.14 -0.09 -6.93
CA GLU A 84 -13.51 -1.10 -7.79
C GLU A 84 -12.05 -0.73 -8.11
N SER A 85 -11.24 -1.72 -8.46
CA SER A 85 -9.89 -1.49 -8.99
C SER A 85 -9.92 -0.61 -10.25
N GLY A 86 -8.98 0.32 -10.33
CA GLY A 86 -8.85 1.20 -11.50
C GLY A 86 -8.19 2.54 -11.21
N VAL A 87 -8.26 3.41 -12.21
CA VAL A 87 -7.77 4.79 -12.14
C VAL A 87 -8.97 5.72 -12.05
N TYR A 88 -8.91 6.67 -11.13
CA TYR A 88 -9.97 7.63 -10.87
C TYR A 88 -9.48 9.05 -11.06
N GLU A 89 -10.30 9.91 -11.69
CA GLU A 89 -10.05 11.35 -11.74
C GLU A 89 -10.35 11.96 -10.37
N VAL A 90 -9.50 12.89 -9.94
CA VAL A 90 -9.67 13.59 -8.66
C VAL A 90 -10.73 14.68 -8.86
N ASN A 91 -11.98 14.34 -8.60
CA ASN A 91 -13.11 15.25 -8.65
C ASN A 91 -13.47 15.81 -7.25
N GLU A 92 -14.40 16.77 -7.17
CA GLU A 92 -14.80 17.40 -5.90
C GLU A 92 -15.29 16.40 -4.86
N GLN A 93 -16.02 15.35 -5.29
CA GLN A 93 -16.55 14.34 -4.38
C GLN A 93 -15.40 13.48 -3.78
N LEU A 94 -14.42 13.11 -4.61
CA LEU A 94 -13.24 12.38 -4.15
C LEU A 94 -12.43 13.23 -3.17
N LYS A 95 -12.22 14.51 -3.47
CA LYS A 95 -11.54 15.45 -2.55
C LYS A 95 -12.28 15.57 -1.21
N GLY A 96 -13.60 15.65 -1.25
CA GLY A 96 -14.43 15.66 -0.05
C GLY A 96 -14.23 14.43 0.83
N ASP A 97 -14.19 13.23 0.22
CA ASP A 97 -13.96 11.98 0.94
C ASP A 97 -12.49 11.82 1.40
N LEU A 98 -11.53 12.38 0.69
CA LEU A 98 -10.14 12.41 1.14
C LEU A 98 -9.97 13.27 2.39
N CYS A 99 -10.61 14.45 2.42
CA CYS A 99 -10.55 15.37 3.57
C CYS A 99 -11.37 14.90 4.78
N ASN A 100 -12.41 14.09 4.55
CA ASN A 100 -13.31 13.57 5.59
C ASN A 100 -13.39 12.04 5.50
N SER A 101 -12.24 11.40 5.59
CA SER A 101 -12.13 9.96 5.35
C SER A 101 -13.08 9.14 6.23
N PRO A 102 -13.88 8.24 5.62
CA PRO A 102 -14.77 7.35 6.36
C PRO A 102 -14.02 6.26 7.15
N VAL A 103 -12.72 6.14 6.95
CA VAL A 103 -11.85 5.13 7.60
C VAL A 103 -10.95 5.76 8.65
N GLY A 104 -10.48 6.97 8.42
CA GLY A 104 -9.58 7.70 9.30
C GLY A 104 -8.52 8.50 8.55
N ASP A 105 -7.76 9.29 9.31
CA ASP A 105 -6.71 10.13 8.77
C ASP A 105 -5.42 9.31 8.60
N ASP A 106 -4.88 9.36 7.39
CA ASP A 106 -3.60 8.76 7.03
C ASP A 106 -2.94 9.62 5.95
N ILE A 107 -1.63 9.69 5.93
CA ILE A 107 -0.88 10.52 4.98
C ILE A 107 -1.20 10.19 3.52
N ILE A 108 -1.66 8.99 3.24
CA ILE A 108 -2.09 8.61 1.88
C ILE A 108 -3.31 9.40 1.39
N ASN A 109 -4.10 9.98 2.30
CA ASN A 109 -5.27 10.77 1.94
C ASN A 109 -4.90 12.05 1.20
N ILE A 110 -3.73 12.63 1.48
CA ILE A 110 -3.31 13.86 0.78
C ILE A 110 -2.76 13.61 -0.63
N GLY A 111 -2.57 12.35 -1.05
CA GLY A 111 -1.99 12.04 -2.37
C GLY A 111 -2.78 12.62 -3.52
N GLY A 112 -4.08 12.35 -3.57
CA GLY A 112 -4.99 12.91 -4.58
C GLY A 112 -5.11 14.43 -4.49
N LEU A 113 -5.16 14.98 -3.27
CA LEU A 113 -5.21 16.43 -3.04
C LEU A 113 -3.93 17.13 -3.52
N LEU A 114 -2.77 16.52 -3.31
CA LEU A 114 -1.48 17.02 -3.80
C LEU A 114 -1.42 17.00 -5.33
N ALA A 115 -1.90 15.91 -5.96
CA ALA A 115 -1.97 15.83 -7.42
C ALA A 115 -2.89 16.91 -7.98
N ASP A 116 -4.07 17.13 -7.40
CA ASP A 116 -5.02 18.17 -7.79
C ASP A 116 -4.42 19.59 -7.63
N ALA A 117 -3.78 19.84 -6.49
CA ALA A 117 -3.12 21.13 -6.25
C ALA A 117 -1.99 21.44 -7.25
N ILE A 118 -1.27 20.42 -7.72
CA ILE A 118 -0.20 20.59 -8.72
C ILE A 118 -0.78 20.87 -10.10
N VAL A 119 -1.81 20.13 -10.55
CA VAL A 119 -2.40 20.33 -11.88
C VAL A 119 -3.09 21.69 -12.03
N ALA A 120 -3.50 22.32 -10.92
CA ALA A 120 -4.07 23.67 -10.96
C ALA A 120 -3.14 24.70 -11.61
N ASP A 121 -1.82 24.45 -11.58
CA ASP A 121 -0.79 25.31 -12.20
C ASP A 121 -0.34 24.81 -13.59
N ILE A 122 -0.90 23.70 -14.09
CA ILE A 122 -0.50 23.05 -15.35
C ILE A 122 -1.71 22.94 -16.30
N PRO A 123 -1.89 23.89 -17.23
CA PRO A 123 -3.05 23.90 -18.12
C PRO A 123 -3.19 22.61 -18.91
N GLY A 124 -4.37 21.98 -18.82
CA GLY A 124 -4.69 20.75 -19.56
C GLY A 124 -4.22 19.45 -18.91
N ALA A 125 -3.45 19.49 -17.82
CA ALA A 125 -3.10 18.31 -17.07
C ALA A 125 -4.28 17.78 -16.24
N LYS A 126 -4.28 16.46 -15.97
CA LYS A 126 -5.28 15.79 -15.13
C LYS A 126 -4.65 15.22 -13.86
N ALA A 127 -5.38 15.37 -12.74
CA ALA A 127 -5.04 14.73 -11.48
C ALA A 127 -5.73 13.38 -11.38
N LEU A 128 -4.96 12.31 -11.15
CA LEU A 128 -5.46 10.95 -11.05
C LEU A 128 -4.98 10.26 -9.77
N ILE A 129 -5.77 9.29 -9.30
CA ILE A 129 -5.33 8.28 -8.33
C ILE A 129 -5.48 6.89 -8.94
N ALA A 130 -4.65 5.93 -8.48
CA ALA A 130 -4.69 4.56 -8.95
C ALA A 130 -4.84 3.58 -7.79
N ASP A 131 -5.71 2.59 -7.97
CA ASP A 131 -5.92 1.45 -7.08
C ASP A 131 -5.82 1.82 -5.58
N PRO A 132 -6.74 2.66 -5.05
CA PRO A 132 -6.69 3.09 -3.65
C PRO A 132 -6.73 1.89 -2.70
N SER A 133 -6.23 2.07 -1.48
CA SER A 133 -6.14 0.99 -0.48
C SER A 133 -7.50 0.37 -0.13
N VAL A 134 -8.58 1.05 -0.46
CA VAL A 134 -9.98 0.64 -0.26
C VAL A 134 -10.62 -0.03 -1.49
N VAL A 135 -9.81 -0.47 -2.46
CA VAL A 135 -10.31 -1.34 -3.53
C VAL A 135 -11.05 -2.52 -2.92
N ASP A 136 -12.30 -2.72 -3.33
CA ASP A 136 -13.16 -3.75 -2.75
C ASP A 136 -13.74 -4.67 -3.84
N GLU A 137 -13.11 -5.82 -3.96
CA GLU A 137 -13.49 -6.91 -4.87
C GLU A 137 -13.80 -8.21 -4.11
N LEU A 138 -13.95 -8.12 -2.76
CA LEU A 138 -14.24 -9.27 -1.93
C LEU A 138 -15.50 -9.99 -2.38
N GLU A 139 -15.48 -11.32 -2.34
CA GLU A 139 -16.71 -12.11 -2.47
C GLU A 139 -17.61 -11.90 -1.26
N GLU A 140 -18.93 -12.01 -1.44
CA GLU A 140 -19.89 -11.81 -0.34
C GLU A 140 -19.63 -12.77 0.84
N VAL A 141 -19.21 -14.01 0.57
CA VAL A 141 -18.87 -14.98 1.63
C VAL A 141 -17.67 -14.52 2.46
N ALA A 142 -16.71 -13.82 1.84
CA ALA A 142 -15.52 -13.31 2.52
C ALA A 142 -15.80 -12.13 3.46
N ARG A 143 -16.98 -11.47 3.32
CA ARG A 143 -17.41 -10.34 4.15
C ARG A 143 -18.08 -10.76 5.46
N ILE A 144 -18.58 -11.99 5.52
CA ILE A 144 -19.36 -12.48 6.66
C ILE A 144 -18.43 -12.82 7.84
N THR A 145 -18.79 -12.32 9.00
CA THR A 145 -18.15 -12.68 10.27
C THR A 145 -19.09 -13.51 11.16
N GLY A 146 -18.62 -13.91 12.33
CA GLY A 146 -19.46 -14.57 13.34
C GLY A 146 -20.49 -13.64 14.02
N SER A 147 -20.51 -12.34 13.71
CA SER A 147 -21.49 -11.38 14.21
C SER A 147 -22.18 -10.65 13.05
N PRO A 148 -23.54 -10.54 13.07
CA PRO A 148 -24.25 -9.79 12.05
C PRO A 148 -23.97 -8.27 12.11
N GLU A 149 -23.45 -7.75 13.21
CA GLU A 149 -23.12 -6.33 13.41
C GLU A 149 -21.77 -5.96 12.78
N ILE A 150 -20.91 -6.93 12.49
CA ILE A 150 -19.55 -6.73 12.01
C ILE A 150 -19.37 -7.40 10.66
N ARG A 151 -19.00 -6.60 9.66
CA ARG A 151 -18.62 -7.10 8.33
C ARG A 151 -17.17 -6.80 8.06
N ARG A 152 -16.46 -7.72 7.38
CA ARG A 152 -15.10 -7.47 6.91
C ARG A 152 -15.12 -6.41 5.81
N LYS A 153 -14.09 -5.56 5.84
CA LYS A 153 -13.87 -4.46 4.88
C LYS A 153 -12.55 -4.69 4.18
N SER A 154 -12.48 -4.37 2.91
CA SER A 154 -11.26 -4.43 2.13
C SER A 154 -10.43 -3.16 2.36
N ILE A 155 -9.29 -3.30 3.03
CA ILE A 155 -8.26 -2.26 3.13
C ILE A 155 -6.90 -2.94 3.04
N PHE A 156 -6.22 -2.79 1.90
CA PHE A 156 -4.98 -3.51 1.63
C PHE A 156 -4.05 -2.74 0.68
N HIS A 157 -2.88 -3.27 0.42
CA HIS A 157 -1.90 -2.67 -0.50
C HIS A 157 -2.28 -2.96 -1.97
N ALA A 158 -3.45 -2.47 -2.40
CA ALA A 158 -4.08 -2.81 -3.68
C ALA A 158 -3.17 -2.49 -4.87
N LEU A 159 -2.62 -1.28 -4.91
CA LEU A 159 -1.74 -0.83 -5.99
C LEU A 159 -0.51 -1.73 -6.14
N ASN A 160 0.19 -2.02 -5.03
CA ASN A 160 1.38 -2.88 -5.07
C ASN A 160 1.04 -4.33 -5.41
N GLN A 161 0.03 -4.94 -4.74
CA GLN A 161 -0.34 -6.33 -4.99
C GLN A 161 -0.75 -6.56 -6.45
N LYS A 162 -1.58 -5.68 -7.01
CA LYS A 162 -1.99 -5.77 -8.42
C LYS A 162 -0.84 -5.50 -9.40
N ALA A 163 0.07 -4.57 -9.06
CA ALA A 163 1.25 -4.31 -9.88
C ALA A 163 2.17 -5.54 -9.96
N VAL A 164 2.44 -6.17 -8.82
CA VAL A 164 3.29 -7.38 -8.76
C VAL A 164 2.62 -8.56 -9.46
N ALA A 165 1.31 -8.74 -9.31
CA ALA A 165 0.55 -9.78 -10.01
C ALA A 165 0.61 -9.59 -11.55
N LYS A 166 0.46 -8.35 -12.03
CA LYS A 166 0.61 -8.03 -13.47
C LYS A 166 2.05 -8.23 -13.95
N LEU A 167 3.05 -7.83 -13.16
CA LEU A 167 4.47 -8.04 -13.47
C LEU A 167 4.81 -9.53 -13.60
N TYR A 168 4.32 -10.35 -12.66
CA TYR A 168 4.47 -11.80 -12.75
C TYR A 168 3.84 -12.35 -14.04
N ALA A 169 2.61 -11.93 -14.35
CA ALA A 169 1.92 -12.36 -15.57
C ALA A 169 2.69 -11.99 -16.84
N GLU A 170 3.16 -10.74 -16.97
CA GLU A 170 3.97 -10.27 -18.10
C GLU A 170 5.27 -11.09 -18.25
N THR A 171 5.99 -11.29 -17.13
CA THR A 171 7.26 -12.05 -17.12
C THR A 171 7.07 -13.49 -17.59
N HIS A 172 5.91 -14.08 -17.28
CA HIS A 172 5.57 -15.46 -17.66
C HIS A 172 4.73 -15.54 -18.95
N LYS A 173 4.56 -14.41 -19.68
CA LYS A 173 3.79 -14.34 -20.95
C LYS A 173 2.35 -14.82 -20.79
N LYS A 174 1.75 -14.56 -19.64
CA LYS A 174 0.34 -14.84 -19.31
C LYS A 174 -0.41 -13.53 -19.11
N LYS A 175 -1.75 -13.59 -19.04
CA LYS A 175 -2.57 -12.46 -18.62
C LYS A 175 -2.93 -12.61 -17.16
N TYR A 176 -2.94 -11.50 -16.41
CA TYR A 176 -3.31 -11.50 -14.99
C TYR A 176 -4.74 -12.04 -14.78
N GLU A 177 -5.62 -11.77 -15.74
CA GLU A 177 -7.02 -12.22 -15.76
C GLU A 177 -7.18 -13.74 -16.00
N GLU A 178 -6.08 -14.45 -16.29
CA GLU A 178 -6.06 -15.91 -16.47
C GLU A 178 -5.50 -16.65 -15.26
N LEU A 179 -4.93 -15.91 -14.28
CA LEU A 179 -4.16 -16.47 -13.17
C LEU A 179 -4.92 -16.45 -11.85
N ASN A 180 -4.62 -17.45 -11.01
CA ASN A 180 -4.94 -17.47 -9.59
C ASN A 180 -3.64 -17.32 -8.80
N LEU A 181 -3.50 -16.23 -8.05
CA LEU A 181 -2.27 -15.88 -7.34
C LEU A 181 -2.56 -15.62 -5.86
N ILE A 182 -1.60 -15.91 -5.02
CA ILE A 182 -1.58 -15.40 -3.64
C ILE A 182 -0.49 -14.34 -3.58
N VAL A 183 -0.83 -13.12 -3.16
CA VAL A 183 0.14 -12.04 -3.04
C VAL A 183 0.26 -11.59 -1.59
N ALA A 184 1.45 -11.73 -1.02
CA ALA A 184 1.80 -11.30 0.33
C ALA A 184 2.67 -10.03 0.26
N HIS A 185 2.08 -8.89 0.58
CA HIS A 185 2.79 -7.62 0.74
C HIS A 185 3.19 -7.44 2.20
N MET A 186 4.46 -7.12 2.45
CA MET A 186 5.03 -6.93 3.78
C MET A 186 5.82 -5.62 3.84
N GLY A 187 5.32 -4.68 4.63
CA GLY A 187 5.92 -3.36 4.87
C GLY A 187 5.56 -2.83 6.25
N ASN A 188 5.21 -1.55 6.36
CA ASN A 188 4.62 -0.99 7.58
C ASN A 188 3.35 -1.75 7.99
N GLY A 189 2.53 -2.16 7.02
CA GLY A 189 1.45 -3.13 7.17
C GLY A 189 1.78 -4.44 6.44
N ALA A 190 1.03 -5.51 6.74
CA ALA A 190 1.10 -6.77 6.01
C ALA A 190 -0.28 -7.16 5.50
N THR A 191 -0.39 -7.47 4.21
CA THR A 191 -1.63 -7.93 3.60
C THR A 191 -1.38 -9.11 2.67
N VAL A 192 -2.19 -10.14 2.82
CA VAL A 192 -2.13 -11.36 2.01
C VAL A 192 -3.46 -11.51 1.29
N GLY A 193 -3.45 -11.44 -0.03
CA GLY A 193 -4.64 -11.47 -0.87
C GLY A 193 -4.71 -12.70 -1.77
N ALA A 194 -5.93 -13.23 -1.93
CA ALA A 194 -6.28 -14.24 -2.92
C ALA A 194 -6.73 -13.55 -4.20
N HIS A 195 -5.90 -13.61 -5.23
CA HIS A 195 -6.21 -13.06 -6.54
C HIS A 195 -6.76 -14.16 -7.44
N ARG A 196 -7.99 -14.00 -7.91
CA ARG A 196 -8.63 -14.93 -8.84
C ARG A 196 -9.04 -14.23 -10.11
N LYS A 197 -8.38 -14.59 -11.23
CA LYS A 197 -8.72 -14.09 -12.58
C LYS A 197 -8.81 -12.56 -12.63
N GLY A 198 -7.77 -11.89 -12.10
CA GLY A 198 -7.65 -10.42 -12.13
C GLY A 198 -8.33 -9.68 -10.98
N ARG A 199 -9.02 -10.36 -10.07
CA ARG A 199 -9.74 -9.77 -8.93
C ARG A 199 -9.20 -10.28 -7.60
N VAL A 200 -9.18 -9.42 -6.57
CA VAL A 200 -8.81 -9.78 -5.20
C VAL A 200 -10.07 -10.19 -4.45
N ILE A 201 -10.33 -11.49 -4.41
CA ILE A 201 -11.60 -12.06 -3.91
C ILE A 201 -11.66 -12.22 -2.40
N ASP A 202 -10.51 -12.26 -1.75
CA ASP A 202 -10.34 -12.21 -0.29
C ASP A 202 -8.98 -11.61 0.05
N VAL A 203 -8.91 -10.86 1.13
CA VAL A 203 -7.68 -10.26 1.67
C VAL A 203 -7.91 -9.86 3.13
N ASN A 204 -6.90 -9.98 3.98
CA ASN A 204 -6.99 -9.42 5.32
C ASN A 204 -6.98 -7.88 5.29
N GLN A 205 -7.69 -7.29 6.24
CA GLN A 205 -7.70 -5.84 6.42
C GLN A 205 -6.43 -5.41 7.16
N GLY A 206 -5.43 -4.97 6.40
CA GLY A 206 -4.09 -4.70 6.90
C GLY A 206 -3.91 -3.38 7.68
N TYR A 207 -4.99 -2.64 8.00
CA TYR A 207 -4.91 -1.35 8.68
C TYR A 207 -5.38 -1.43 10.14
N LEU A 208 -6.53 -2.07 10.40
CA LEU A 208 -7.19 -2.06 11.70
C LEU A 208 -7.16 -3.43 12.42
N GLY A 209 -6.04 -4.15 12.37
CA GLY A 209 -5.79 -5.31 13.22
C GLY A 209 -6.34 -6.63 12.71
N ASP A 210 -6.20 -6.90 11.41
CA ASP A 210 -6.51 -8.20 10.82
C ASP A 210 -5.28 -8.78 10.10
N GLY A 211 -5.10 -10.09 10.13
CA GLY A 211 -3.99 -10.79 9.50
C GLY A 211 -2.68 -10.77 10.30
N PRO A 212 -1.53 -10.99 9.65
CA PRO A 212 -0.23 -11.06 10.32
C PRO A 212 0.21 -9.69 10.83
N PHE A 213 0.97 -9.67 11.92
CA PHE A 213 1.63 -8.44 12.34
C PHE A 213 2.74 -8.06 11.35
N SER A 214 3.13 -6.79 11.36
CA SER A 214 4.05 -6.23 10.39
C SER A 214 5.18 -5.42 11.06
N MET A 215 5.79 -4.47 10.36
CA MET A 215 6.81 -3.59 10.96
C MET A 215 6.24 -2.79 12.13
N VAL A 216 5.06 -2.17 11.97
CA VAL A 216 4.48 -1.27 12.99
C VAL A 216 3.04 -1.61 13.40
N ARG A 217 2.37 -2.55 12.73
CA ARG A 217 0.97 -2.92 13.01
C ARG A 217 0.90 -4.22 13.78
N SER A 218 -0.02 -4.29 14.74
CA SER A 218 -0.17 -5.45 15.63
C SER A 218 -0.63 -6.73 14.93
N GLY A 219 -1.31 -6.62 13.78
CA GLY A 219 -2.06 -7.73 13.22
C GLY A 219 -3.19 -8.19 14.12
N SER A 220 -3.67 -9.42 13.92
CA SER A 220 -4.74 -10.03 14.71
C SER A 220 -4.28 -10.28 16.14
N LEU A 221 -5.06 -9.82 17.10
CA LEU A 221 -4.85 -10.01 18.52
C LEU A 221 -6.00 -10.84 19.11
N PRO A 222 -5.78 -11.59 20.21
CA PRO A 222 -6.87 -12.30 20.90
C PRO A 222 -7.95 -11.33 21.37
N LEU A 223 -9.20 -11.53 20.93
CA LEU A 223 -10.30 -10.58 21.20
C LEU A 223 -10.59 -10.43 22.72
N GLY A 224 -10.47 -11.48 23.51
CA GLY A 224 -10.67 -11.42 24.95
C GLY A 224 -9.69 -10.44 25.61
N ASP A 225 -8.42 -10.51 25.26
CA ASP A 225 -7.39 -9.63 25.80
C ASP A 225 -7.62 -8.17 25.37
N ILE A 226 -8.12 -7.95 24.14
CA ILE A 226 -8.50 -6.61 23.67
C ILE A 226 -9.64 -6.03 24.50
N VAL A 227 -10.65 -6.83 24.84
CA VAL A 227 -11.76 -6.39 25.69
C VAL A 227 -11.22 -5.97 27.06
N GLU A 228 -10.35 -6.77 27.68
CA GLU A 228 -9.74 -6.42 28.99
C GLU A 228 -8.90 -5.12 28.91
N LEU A 229 -8.14 -4.92 27.83
CA LEU A 229 -7.37 -3.67 27.65
C LEU A 229 -8.29 -2.45 27.46
N CYS A 230 -9.38 -2.60 26.71
CA CYS A 230 -10.31 -1.48 26.43
C CYS A 230 -11.12 -1.08 27.67
N PHE A 231 -11.58 -2.05 28.47
CA PHE A 231 -12.48 -1.80 29.60
C PHE A 231 -11.78 -1.84 30.95
N GLY A 232 -10.51 -2.25 31.00
CA GLY A 232 -9.70 -2.26 32.22
C GLY A 232 -9.24 -0.87 32.73
N GLY A 233 -9.58 0.20 32.03
CA GLY A 233 -9.32 1.58 32.43
C GLY A 233 -7.86 2.04 32.29
N THR A 234 -6.99 1.23 31.68
CA THR A 234 -5.56 1.56 31.51
C THR A 234 -5.22 2.12 30.11
N LYS A 235 -6.13 1.99 29.15
CA LYS A 235 -5.95 2.41 27.75
C LYS A 235 -7.14 3.23 27.29
N THR A 236 -6.86 4.33 26.61
CA THR A 236 -7.88 5.09 25.87
C THR A 236 -8.19 4.44 24.54
N LYS A 237 -9.21 4.92 23.86
CA LYS A 237 -9.53 4.50 22.50
C LYS A 237 -8.38 4.83 21.53
N GLU A 238 -7.77 5.99 21.70
CA GLU A 238 -6.63 6.48 20.92
C GLU A 238 -5.39 5.61 21.16
N ASP A 239 -5.12 5.21 22.42
CA ASP A 239 -4.03 4.27 22.73
C ASP A 239 -4.22 2.93 22.02
N MET A 240 -5.45 2.43 21.96
CA MET A 240 -5.76 1.16 21.30
C MET A 240 -5.60 1.27 19.79
N TYR A 241 -6.06 2.35 19.16
CA TYR A 241 -5.81 2.58 17.74
C TYR A 241 -4.30 2.73 17.45
N CYS A 242 -3.57 3.46 18.27
CA CYS A 242 -2.12 3.59 18.15
C CYS A 242 -1.41 2.22 18.22
N LEU A 243 -1.77 1.38 19.21
CA LEU A 243 -1.26 0.01 19.34
C LEU A 243 -1.50 -0.80 18.05
N ILE A 244 -2.69 -0.72 17.49
CA ILE A 244 -3.08 -1.49 16.30
C ILE A 244 -2.33 -1.01 15.05
N THR A 245 -2.20 0.30 14.87
CA THR A 245 -1.82 0.88 13.57
C THR A 245 -0.37 1.35 13.48
N HIS A 246 0.27 1.76 14.61
CA HIS A 246 1.59 2.42 14.57
C HIS A 246 2.58 1.93 15.63
N ALA A 247 2.10 1.44 16.78
CA ALA A 247 2.92 1.08 17.93
C ALA A 247 2.91 -0.44 18.22
N GLY A 248 2.61 -1.24 17.22
CA GLY A 248 2.64 -2.71 17.26
C GLY A 248 3.80 -3.31 16.49
N GLY A 249 3.68 -4.58 16.14
CA GLY A 249 4.56 -5.30 15.24
C GLY A 249 6.01 -5.44 15.68
N LEU A 250 6.89 -5.57 14.71
CA LEU A 250 8.34 -5.71 14.95
C LEU A 250 8.88 -4.56 15.79
N SER A 251 8.44 -3.33 15.53
CA SER A 251 8.91 -2.15 16.23
C SER A 251 8.58 -2.15 17.72
N ALA A 252 7.41 -2.65 18.10
CA ALA A 252 7.03 -2.79 19.51
C ALA A 252 7.89 -3.80 20.27
N HIS A 253 8.25 -4.91 19.60
CA HIS A 253 9.08 -5.95 20.20
C HIS A 253 10.58 -5.60 20.20
N LEU A 254 11.07 -4.90 19.17
CA LEU A 254 12.50 -4.73 18.92
C LEU A 254 13.01 -3.30 19.09
N GLY A 255 12.10 -2.32 19.26
CA GLY A 255 12.45 -0.91 19.48
C GLY A 255 13.01 -0.18 18.25
N THR A 256 12.86 -0.75 17.05
CA THR A 256 13.33 -0.13 15.80
C THR A 256 12.41 -0.46 14.62
N THR A 257 12.34 0.45 13.65
CA THR A 257 11.64 0.25 12.37
C THR A 257 12.62 0.01 11.20
N ARG A 258 13.91 -0.08 11.49
CA ARG A 258 14.94 -0.25 10.45
C ARG A 258 15.24 -1.74 10.26
N LEU A 259 14.83 -2.27 9.09
CA LEU A 259 15.07 -3.67 8.73
C LEU A 259 16.54 -4.06 8.83
N SER A 260 17.46 -3.22 8.34
CA SER A 260 18.90 -3.48 8.40
C SER A 260 19.44 -3.62 9.84
N GLU A 261 18.91 -2.85 10.79
CA GLU A 261 19.27 -2.96 12.20
C GLU A 261 18.80 -4.27 12.82
N ILE A 262 17.58 -4.71 12.44
CA ILE A 262 17.03 -6.00 12.89
C ILE A 262 17.89 -7.15 12.36
N GLU A 263 18.25 -7.12 11.08
CA GLU A 263 19.11 -8.11 10.45
C GLU A 263 20.53 -8.15 11.07
N ASP A 264 21.11 -6.98 11.34
CA ASP A 264 22.39 -6.89 12.04
C ASP A 264 22.34 -7.52 13.43
N ARG A 265 21.25 -7.34 14.18
CA ARG A 265 21.04 -7.98 15.48
C ARG A 265 20.96 -9.50 15.36
N ILE A 266 20.20 -10.01 14.40
CA ILE A 266 20.08 -11.45 14.13
C ILE A 266 21.46 -12.04 13.78
N ASN A 267 22.21 -11.38 12.89
CA ASN A 267 23.52 -11.82 12.46
C ASN A 267 24.56 -11.82 13.61
N LYS A 268 24.37 -10.95 14.62
CA LYS A 268 25.18 -10.90 15.86
C LYS A 268 24.71 -11.90 16.94
N GLY A 269 23.70 -12.73 16.63
CA GLY A 269 23.22 -13.80 17.53
C GLY A 269 22.11 -13.37 18.49
N ASP A 270 21.40 -12.27 18.23
CA ASP A 270 20.21 -11.88 19.00
C ASP A 270 19.06 -12.87 18.74
N THR A 271 18.91 -13.84 19.66
CA THR A 271 17.90 -14.89 19.57
C THR A 271 16.48 -14.35 19.74
N HIS A 272 16.29 -13.22 20.46
CA HIS A 272 14.99 -12.60 20.60
C HIS A 272 14.57 -11.93 19.29
N ALA A 273 15.44 -11.14 18.65
CA ALA A 273 15.16 -10.53 17.35
C ALA A 273 14.84 -11.59 16.31
N LYS A 274 15.63 -12.70 16.30
CA LYS A 274 15.39 -13.83 15.42
C LYS A 274 13.99 -14.43 15.63
N LEU A 275 13.62 -14.74 16.87
CA LEU A 275 12.31 -15.30 17.20
C LEU A 275 11.15 -14.42 16.76
N ILE A 276 11.25 -13.10 16.96
CA ILE A 276 10.17 -12.16 16.59
C ILE A 276 10.01 -12.10 15.07
N VAL A 277 11.11 -12.09 14.29
CA VAL A 277 11.03 -12.12 12.83
C VAL A 277 10.50 -13.47 12.32
N GLU A 278 10.91 -14.59 12.92
CA GLU A 278 10.36 -15.92 12.61
C GLU A 278 8.85 -15.99 12.91
N ALA A 279 8.39 -15.38 14.02
CA ALA A 279 6.96 -15.33 14.37
C ALA A 279 6.16 -14.50 13.34
N MET A 280 6.71 -13.40 12.82
CA MET A 280 6.09 -12.65 11.73
C MET A 280 5.98 -13.52 10.47
N GLY A 281 7.07 -14.16 10.06
CA GLY A 281 7.11 -15.04 8.89
C GLY A 281 6.11 -16.19 9.01
N TYR A 282 6.02 -16.80 10.20
CA TYR A 282 5.04 -17.83 10.50
C TYR A 282 3.58 -17.35 10.34
N GLN A 283 3.25 -16.14 10.79
CA GLN A 283 1.90 -15.58 10.63
C GLN A 283 1.60 -15.25 9.17
N VAL A 284 2.56 -14.72 8.42
CA VAL A 284 2.41 -14.51 6.97
C VAL A 284 2.17 -15.84 6.25
N ALA A 285 2.93 -16.87 6.58
CA ALA A 285 2.76 -18.21 6.00
C ALA A 285 1.37 -18.80 6.32
N LYS A 286 0.85 -18.62 7.53
CA LYS A 286 -0.54 -19.01 7.88
C LYS A 286 -1.56 -18.28 7.01
N SER A 287 -1.42 -16.97 6.82
CA SER A 287 -2.34 -16.22 5.98
C SER A 287 -2.24 -16.63 4.50
N ILE A 288 -1.05 -17.01 4.01
CA ILE A 288 -0.91 -17.64 2.69
C ILE A 288 -1.68 -18.95 2.61
N GLY A 289 -1.62 -19.77 3.66
CA GLY A 289 -2.40 -21.03 3.77
C GLY A 289 -3.92 -20.80 3.77
N GLU A 290 -4.40 -19.74 4.42
CA GLU A 290 -5.81 -19.31 4.38
C GLU A 290 -6.22 -18.95 2.94
N MET A 291 -5.42 -18.15 2.24
CA MET A 291 -5.70 -17.74 0.85
C MET A 291 -5.59 -18.93 -0.12
N TYR A 292 -4.73 -19.89 0.16
CA TYR A 292 -4.67 -21.16 -0.58
C TYR A 292 -5.99 -21.94 -0.48
N ALA A 293 -6.57 -22.01 0.72
CA ALA A 293 -7.88 -22.62 0.92
C ALA A 293 -9.02 -21.84 0.22
N VAL A 294 -8.98 -20.50 0.25
CA VAL A 294 -9.92 -19.62 -0.49
C VAL A 294 -9.91 -19.92 -1.98
N LEU A 295 -8.73 -20.14 -2.57
CA LEU A 295 -8.56 -20.52 -3.97
C LEU A 295 -8.75 -22.03 -4.23
N LYS A 296 -9.13 -22.79 -3.20
CA LYS A 296 -9.39 -24.26 -3.27
C LYS A 296 -8.21 -25.07 -3.79
N GLY A 297 -6.99 -24.59 -3.53
CA GLY A 297 -5.75 -25.22 -3.99
C GLY A 297 -5.40 -24.96 -5.46
N ASP A 298 -6.23 -24.24 -6.21
CA ASP A 298 -5.95 -23.85 -7.61
C ASP A 298 -5.14 -22.55 -7.62
N VAL A 299 -3.81 -22.66 -7.43
CA VAL A 299 -2.89 -21.55 -7.29
C VAL A 299 -1.73 -21.67 -8.28
N ASP A 300 -1.61 -20.73 -9.19
CA ASP A 300 -0.50 -20.67 -10.16
C ASP A 300 0.83 -20.27 -9.50
N ALA A 301 0.82 -19.33 -8.55
CA ALA A 301 2.00 -18.89 -7.82
C ALA A 301 1.66 -18.13 -6.52
N ILE A 302 2.64 -18.10 -5.61
CA ILE A 302 2.69 -17.26 -4.42
C ILE A 302 3.72 -16.16 -4.68
N LEU A 303 3.34 -14.89 -4.49
CA LEU A 303 4.20 -13.73 -4.72
C LEU A 303 4.42 -13.01 -3.39
N ILE A 304 5.69 -12.82 -3.01
CA ILE A 304 6.11 -12.12 -1.80
C ILE A 304 6.66 -10.77 -2.23
N THR A 305 6.17 -9.66 -1.63
CA THR A 305 6.56 -8.29 -2.02
C THR A 305 6.53 -7.34 -0.83
N GLY A 306 6.85 -6.07 -1.07
CA GLY A 306 6.95 -5.01 -0.08
C GLY A 306 8.37 -4.85 0.47
N GLU A 307 8.55 -3.84 1.33
CA GLU A 307 9.88 -3.46 1.83
C GLU A 307 10.55 -4.57 2.65
N LEU A 308 9.77 -5.33 3.45
CA LEU A 308 10.31 -6.43 4.24
C LEU A 308 10.71 -7.65 3.40
N ALA A 309 10.31 -7.71 2.13
CA ALA A 309 10.77 -8.76 1.23
C ALA A 309 12.24 -8.60 0.79
N HIS A 310 12.90 -7.50 1.16
CA HIS A 310 14.37 -7.37 1.06
C HIS A 310 15.12 -8.23 2.09
N SER A 311 14.45 -8.72 3.14
CA SER A 311 15.04 -9.62 4.10
C SER A 311 15.06 -11.06 3.58
N ASP A 312 16.21 -11.53 3.15
CA ASP A 312 16.38 -12.92 2.74
C ASP A 312 16.01 -13.89 3.87
N PHE A 313 16.36 -13.55 5.12
CA PHE A 313 16.01 -14.36 6.28
C PHE A 313 14.49 -14.53 6.43
N LEU A 314 13.73 -13.43 6.37
CA LEU A 314 12.27 -13.47 6.49
C LEU A 314 11.63 -14.23 5.30
N VAL A 315 12.08 -13.95 4.08
CA VAL A 315 11.56 -14.58 2.86
C VAL A 315 11.81 -16.09 2.89
N HIS A 316 13.03 -16.54 3.22
CA HIS A 316 13.34 -17.97 3.34
C HIS A 316 12.53 -18.65 4.45
N ASN A 317 12.33 -17.96 5.59
CA ASN A 317 11.47 -18.48 6.65
C ASN A 317 10.04 -18.72 6.16
N ILE A 318 9.42 -17.75 5.45
CA ILE A 318 8.08 -17.91 4.88
C ILE A 318 8.05 -19.05 3.85
N ILE A 319 9.01 -19.06 2.90
CA ILE A 319 9.07 -20.09 1.85
C ILE A 319 9.11 -21.49 2.46
N SER A 320 9.88 -21.69 3.54
CA SER A 320 9.99 -23.02 4.20
C SER A 320 8.65 -23.60 4.64
N TYR A 321 7.64 -22.77 4.90
CA TYR A 321 6.29 -23.22 5.26
C TYR A 321 5.39 -23.44 4.05
N VAL A 322 5.60 -22.69 2.93
CA VAL A 322 4.62 -22.62 1.84
C VAL A 322 5.10 -23.21 0.53
N GLU A 323 6.37 -23.61 0.38
CA GLU A 323 6.97 -24.11 -0.87
C GLU A 323 6.24 -25.32 -1.47
N LYS A 324 5.54 -26.10 -0.64
CA LYS A 324 4.75 -27.25 -1.08
C LYS A 324 3.36 -26.89 -1.59
N LEU A 325 2.91 -25.66 -1.39
CA LEU A 325 1.58 -25.19 -1.80
C LEU A 325 1.57 -24.80 -3.28
N ALA A 326 2.51 -23.96 -3.69
CA ALA A 326 2.67 -23.48 -5.07
C ALA A 326 4.07 -22.90 -5.29
N PRO A 327 4.52 -22.71 -6.55
CA PRO A 327 5.74 -21.97 -6.86
C PRO A 327 5.74 -20.59 -6.22
N THR A 328 6.81 -20.24 -5.49
CA THR A 328 6.91 -18.98 -4.74
C THR A 328 7.99 -18.08 -5.34
N PHE A 329 7.66 -16.81 -5.55
CA PHE A 329 8.53 -15.79 -6.12
C PHE A 329 8.60 -14.56 -5.23
N SER A 330 9.79 -13.97 -5.10
CA SER A 330 10.00 -12.73 -4.37
C SER A 330 10.20 -11.55 -5.31
N TYR A 331 9.48 -10.45 -5.03
CA TYR A 331 9.54 -9.16 -5.72
C TYR A 331 9.73 -8.06 -4.66
N PRO A 332 10.95 -7.89 -4.13
CA PRO A 332 11.21 -6.94 -3.05
C PRO A 332 10.88 -5.49 -3.42
N GLY A 333 10.47 -4.72 -2.42
CA GLY A 333 10.20 -3.29 -2.52
C GLY A 333 8.78 -2.93 -2.95
N ASP A 334 8.51 -1.64 -2.89
CA ASP A 334 7.24 -1.05 -3.33
C ASP A 334 7.35 -0.67 -4.81
N ASN A 335 6.63 -1.36 -5.67
CA ASN A 335 6.55 -1.01 -7.10
C ASN A 335 5.51 0.10 -7.39
N GLU A 336 5.08 0.85 -6.39
CA GLU A 336 3.97 1.81 -6.48
C GLU A 336 4.23 2.94 -7.48
N ILE A 337 5.43 3.54 -7.46
CA ILE A 337 5.80 4.63 -8.38
C ILE A 337 5.69 4.17 -9.84
N LYS A 338 6.28 3.03 -10.16
CA LYS A 338 6.22 2.44 -11.50
C LYS A 338 4.80 2.03 -11.88
N ALA A 339 4.03 1.50 -10.91
CA ALA A 339 2.65 1.10 -11.13
C ALA A 339 1.76 2.32 -11.47
N MET A 340 1.90 3.41 -10.73
CA MET A 340 1.19 4.66 -11.01
C MET A 340 1.54 5.21 -12.40
N ALA A 341 2.82 5.31 -12.73
CA ALA A 341 3.27 5.77 -14.04
C ALA A 341 2.74 4.89 -15.18
N THR A 342 2.74 3.57 -14.99
CA THR A 342 2.23 2.60 -15.99
C THR A 342 0.71 2.78 -16.18
N ASN A 343 -0.04 2.93 -15.09
CA ASN A 343 -1.48 3.17 -15.15
C ASN A 343 -1.81 4.50 -15.86
N ALA A 344 -1.09 5.59 -15.54
CA ALA A 344 -1.22 6.87 -16.22
C ALA A 344 -0.94 6.77 -17.71
N LEU A 345 0.13 6.07 -18.10
CA LEU A 345 0.47 5.88 -19.51
C LEU A 345 -0.59 5.10 -20.27
N ARG A 346 -1.16 4.06 -19.66
CA ARG A 346 -2.28 3.28 -20.25
C ARG A 346 -3.53 4.15 -20.44
N VAL A 347 -3.80 5.07 -19.51
CA VAL A 347 -4.88 6.06 -19.66
C VAL A 347 -4.62 6.96 -20.87
N ILE A 348 -3.41 7.54 -20.99
CA ILE A 348 -3.08 8.44 -22.11
C ILE A 348 -3.18 7.71 -23.45
N LYS A 349 -2.79 6.44 -23.52
CA LYS A 349 -2.89 5.61 -24.72
C LYS A 349 -4.31 5.13 -25.03
N GLY A 350 -5.29 5.39 -24.17
CA GLY A 350 -6.65 4.87 -24.33
C GLY A 350 -6.80 3.35 -24.06
N GLU A 351 -5.79 2.73 -23.46
CA GLU A 351 -5.79 1.30 -23.07
C GLU A 351 -6.51 1.06 -21.75
N MET A 352 -6.76 2.12 -20.98
CA MET A 352 -7.46 2.09 -19.69
C MET A 352 -8.38 3.31 -19.59
N MET A 353 -9.63 3.07 -19.21
CA MET A 353 -10.59 4.14 -18.96
C MET A 353 -10.37 4.73 -17.56
N VAL A 354 -10.43 6.05 -17.47
CA VAL A 354 -10.53 6.75 -16.19
C VAL A 354 -11.96 6.60 -15.68
N LYS A 355 -12.10 6.17 -14.44
CA LYS A 355 -13.38 6.07 -13.76
C LYS A 355 -13.75 7.39 -13.09
N GLU A 356 -15.02 7.70 -13.07
CA GLU A 356 -15.57 8.79 -12.28
C GLU A 356 -15.83 8.29 -10.85
N TYR A 357 -15.43 9.07 -9.86
CA TYR A 357 -15.76 8.79 -8.47
C TYR A 357 -17.14 9.39 -8.14
N THR A 358 -18.11 8.52 -7.90
CA THR A 358 -19.49 8.91 -7.60
C THR A 358 -20.04 8.05 -6.46
N TRP A 359 -20.73 8.70 -5.48
CA TRP A 359 -21.39 8.07 -4.34
C TRP A 359 -22.68 8.79 -3.99
#